data_5befc1c43bf5f17eb89b792948f42cec
#
_entry.id   5befc1c43bf5f17eb89b792948f42cec
#
_cell.length_a   1.000
_cell.length_b   1.000
_cell.length_c   1.000
_cell.angle_alpha   90.00
_cell.angle_beta   90.00
_cell.angle_gamma   90.00
#
_symmetry.space_group_name_H-M   'P 1'
#
loop_
_entity.id
_entity.type
_entity.pdbx_description
1 polymer ?
#
loop_
_entity_poly.entity_id
_entity_poly.type
_entity_poly.pdbx_seq_one_letter_code
_entity_poly.pdbx_strand_id
1 'polypeptide(L)'
;SSDLNQKQLVTRENMKKEQVALLNGIKASGQKIMTNMGNDYTLGVTDFITNMDLNGSGYTILDAAVPFYQIAIHGYVNYAGEALNLTADCEEELLKSAEYGAGLYFSLMDADATELQNTKYTQYFGANYEASKDELFAIYTRYQKELGSVFHQRIVDHAILDSGITLTVYEDGTKVYVNYNYDNVTMDGIEIPARDYLVMP
;
A
#
# COMPACT_ATOMS: atom_id res chain seq x y z
N SER A 1 2.42 24.48 -0.55
CA SER A 1 2.44 25.95 -0.35
C SER A 1 3.20 26.72 -1.45
N SER A 2 3.51 26.08 -2.57
CA SER A 2 4.26 26.69 -3.69
C SER A 2 3.37 27.08 -4.89
N ASP A 3 2.07 27.11 -4.71
CA ASP A 3 1.12 27.31 -5.83
C ASP A 3 1.02 28.77 -6.32
N LEU A 4 1.73 29.68 -5.66
CA LEU A 4 1.72 31.10 -6.01
C LEU A 4 3.15 31.60 -6.21
N ASN A 5 3.56 31.72 -7.47
CA ASN A 5 4.72 32.52 -7.81
C ASN A 5 4.30 34.01 -7.84
N GLN A 6 4.92 34.84 -7.01
CA GLN A 6 4.60 36.29 -6.95
C GLN A 6 4.76 37.04 -8.28
N LYS A 7 5.48 36.45 -9.23
CA LYS A 7 5.69 37.04 -10.58
C LYS A 7 4.76 36.49 -11.66
N GLN A 8 4.18 35.30 -11.44
CA GLN A 8 3.18 34.68 -12.32
C GLN A 8 2.18 33.91 -11.46
N LEU A 9 0.92 34.27 -11.54
CA LEU A 9 -0.18 33.55 -10.91
C LEU A 9 -0.37 32.22 -11.64
N VAL A 10 0.26 31.16 -11.12
CA VAL A 10 0.00 29.80 -11.57
C VAL A 10 -1.13 29.25 -10.71
N THR A 11 -2.30 29.06 -11.30
CA THR A 11 -3.43 28.43 -10.61
C THR A 11 -3.19 26.92 -10.44
N ARG A 12 -3.84 26.32 -9.44
CA ARG A 12 -3.81 24.85 -9.24
C ARG A 12 -4.20 24.10 -10.52
N GLU A 13 -5.19 24.61 -11.23
CA GLU A 13 -5.66 24.02 -12.49
C GLU A 13 -4.59 24.05 -13.58
N ASN A 14 -3.84 25.15 -13.70
CA ASN A 14 -2.75 25.23 -14.65
C ASN A 14 -1.59 24.30 -14.27
N MET A 15 -1.24 24.23 -12.98
CA MET A 15 -0.25 23.25 -12.48
C MET A 15 -0.65 21.80 -12.79
N LYS A 16 -1.91 21.46 -12.54
CA LYS A 16 -2.44 20.13 -12.88
C LYS A 16 -2.26 19.81 -14.36
N LYS A 17 -2.64 20.75 -15.26
CA LYS A 17 -2.48 20.58 -16.71
C LYS A 17 -1.02 20.40 -17.14
N GLU A 18 -0.13 21.21 -16.61
CA GLU A 18 1.32 21.12 -16.91
C GLU A 18 1.90 19.80 -16.39
N GLN A 19 1.54 19.39 -15.18
CA GLN A 19 1.98 18.13 -14.59
C GLN A 19 1.50 16.92 -15.40
N VAL A 20 0.22 16.89 -15.78
CA VAL A 20 -0.33 15.82 -16.62
C VAL A 20 0.35 15.80 -18.00
N ALA A 21 0.59 16.96 -18.61
CA ALA A 21 1.29 17.05 -19.89
C ALA A 21 2.73 16.52 -19.80
N LEU A 22 3.47 16.88 -18.73
CA LEU A 22 4.80 16.36 -18.47
C LEU A 22 4.82 14.83 -18.31
N LEU A 23 3.93 14.30 -17.46
CA LEU A 23 3.84 12.85 -17.20
C LEU A 23 3.46 12.08 -18.47
N ASN A 24 2.54 12.60 -19.28
CA ASN A 24 2.21 12.01 -20.57
C ASN A 24 3.42 12.00 -21.52
N GLY A 25 4.23 13.05 -21.53
CA GLY A 25 5.47 13.09 -22.30
C GLY A 25 6.48 12.03 -21.86
N ILE A 26 6.64 11.84 -20.54
CA ILE A 26 7.48 10.78 -19.96
C ILE A 26 6.95 9.40 -20.36
N LYS A 27 5.64 9.17 -20.22
CA LYS A 27 5.00 7.91 -20.61
C LYS A 27 5.20 7.59 -22.09
N ALA A 28 5.05 8.60 -22.95
CA ALA A 28 5.25 8.48 -24.41
C ALA A 28 6.71 8.14 -24.79
N SER A 29 7.69 8.45 -23.93
CA SER A 29 9.09 8.03 -24.12
C SER A 29 9.37 6.59 -23.69
N GLY A 30 8.34 5.83 -23.26
CA GLY A 30 8.45 4.44 -22.83
C GLY A 30 8.92 4.24 -21.39
N GLN A 31 9.02 5.30 -20.60
CA GLN A 31 9.44 5.23 -19.21
C GLN A 31 8.26 4.83 -18.31
N LYS A 32 8.58 4.13 -17.22
CA LYS A 32 7.63 3.83 -16.15
C LYS A 32 7.57 4.96 -15.15
N ILE A 33 6.37 5.22 -14.64
CA ILE A 33 6.11 6.33 -13.70
C ILE A 33 5.70 5.74 -12.36
N MET A 34 6.47 6.08 -11.33
CA MET A 34 6.14 5.79 -9.94
C MET A 34 5.81 7.11 -9.23
N THR A 35 4.69 7.14 -8.53
CA THR A 35 4.25 8.30 -7.75
C THR A 35 4.20 7.98 -6.26
N ASN A 36 4.48 8.98 -5.45
CA ASN A 36 4.31 8.89 -4.01
C ASN A 36 2.90 9.36 -3.63
N MET A 37 2.16 8.58 -2.85
CA MET A 37 0.79 8.80 -2.37
C MET A 37 -0.29 8.86 -3.48
N GLY A 38 0.08 9.13 -4.73
CA GLY A 38 -0.86 9.25 -5.83
C GLY A 38 -1.77 10.49 -5.78
N ASN A 39 -2.31 10.84 -6.93
CA ASN A 39 -3.36 11.84 -7.09
C ASN A 39 -4.31 11.37 -8.19
N ASP A 40 -5.58 11.75 -8.10
CA ASP A 40 -6.62 11.38 -9.07
C ASP A 40 -6.23 11.65 -10.52
N TYR A 41 -5.65 12.81 -10.78
CA TYR A 41 -5.26 13.24 -12.13
C TYR A 41 -4.00 12.55 -12.66
N THR A 42 -3.24 11.84 -11.83
CA THR A 42 -2.05 11.08 -12.25
C THR A 42 -2.33 9.60 -12.52
N LEU A 43 -3.47 9.07 -12.09
CA LEU A 43 -3.79 7.64 -12.20
C LEU A 43 -3.70 7.10 -13.63
N GLY A 44 -4.13 7.88 -14.63
CA GLY A 44 -4.10 7.45 -16.03
C GLY A 44 -2.69 7.26 -16.63
N VAL A 45 -1.64 7.75 -15.95
CA VAL A 45 -0.25 7.68 -16.43
C VAL A 45 0.68 6.96 -15.45
N THR A 46 0.27 6.75 -14.21
CA THR A 46 1.05 6.09 -13.16
C THR A 46 1.06 4.59 -13.36
N ASP A 47 2.22 3.97 -13.24
CA ASP A 47 2.39 2.51 -13.27
C ASP A 47 2.42 1.93 -11.85
N PHE A 48 2.90 2.69 -10.86
CA PHE A 48 3.03 2.26 -9.47
C PHE A 48 2.90 3.43 -8.48
N ILE A 49 2.17 3.19 -7.38
CA ILE A 49 2.01 4.16 -6.29
C ILE A 49 2.66 3.60 -5.03
N THR A 50 3.55 4.37 -4.40
CA THR A 50 4.12 4.07 -3.08
C THR A 50 3.48 4.93 -2.00
N ASN A 51 3.59 4.50 -0.75
CA ASN A 51 3.04 5.19 0.42
C ASN A 51 1.55 5.54 0.26
N MET A 52 0.77 4.63 -0.32
CA MET A 52 -0.67 4.78 -0.35
C MET A 52 -1.21 4.63 1.07
N ASP A 53 -2.09 5.55 1.47
CA ASP A 53 -2.76 5.46 2.77
C ASP A 53 -3.70 4.25 2.78
N LEU A 54 -3.36 3.23 3.58
CA LEU A 54 -4.17 2.05 3.82
C LEU A 54 -4.97 2.16 5.13
N ASN A 55 -4.77 3.23 5.91
CA ASN A 55 -5.41 3.40 7.22
C ASN A 55 -6.74 4.19 7.15
N GLY A 56 -6.97 4.89 6.03
CA GLY A 56 -8.11 5.79 5.89
C GLY A 56 -7.99 7.04 6.78
N SER A 57 -9.07 7.78 6.90
CA SER A 57 -9.06 9.08 7.60
C SER A 57 -8.97 8.99 9.13
N GLY A 58 -9.14 7.80 9.73
CA GLY A 58 -9.06 7.58 11.18
C GLY A 58 -10.00 8.43 12.04
N TYR A 59 -11.09 8.97 11.45
CA TYR A 59 -12.06 9.74 12.23
C TYR A 59 -12.78 8.85 13.24
N THR A 60 -12.80 9.27 14.50
CA THR A 60 -13.39 8.53 15.64
C THR A 60 -14.89 8.26 15.54
N ILE A 61 -15.59 8.87 14.57
CA ILE A 61 -17.01 8.65 14.29
C ILE A 61 -17.27 7.57 13.23
N LEU A 62 -16.20 7.00 12.64
CA LEU A 62 -16.33 5.92 11.65
C LEU A 62 -16.16 4.58 12.36
N ASP A 63 -17.16 3.73 12.28
CA ASP A 63 -17.13 2.38 12.84
C ASP A 63 -16.15 1.47 12.06
N ALA A 64 -15.96 1.76 10.76
CA ALA A 64 -15.03 1.01 9.91
C ALA A 64 -14.62 1.83 8.68
N ALA A 65 -13.43 1.54 8.16
CA ALA A 65 -12.94 2.09 6.89
C ALA A 65 -13.23 1.09 5.76
N VAL A 66 -13.90 1.56 4.70
CA VAL A 66 -14.05 0.78 3.46
C VAL A 66 -12.93 1.19 2.51
N PRO A 67 -12.17 0.27 1.92
CA PRO A 67 -11.06 0.57 1.00
C PRO A 67 -11.57 0.99 -0.39
N PHE A 68 -12.44 1.99 -0.44
CA PHE A 68 -13.13 2.40 -1.66
C PHE A 68 -12.17 2.79 -2.79
N TYR A 69 -11.09 3.50 -2.45
CA TYR A 69 -10.10 3.92 -3.43
C TYR A 69 -9.33 2.73 -3.99
N GLN A 70 -8.91 1.81 -3.13
CA GLN A 70 -8.19 0.59 -3.51
C GLN A 70 -9.08 -0.31 -4.38
N ILE A 71 -10.34 -0.51 -4.01
CA ILE A 71 -11.31 -1.26 -4.82
C ILE A 71 -11.44 -0.66 -6.22
N ALA A 72 -11.47 0.67 -6.33
CA ALA A 72 -11.65 1.36 -7.60
C ALA A 72 -10.44 1.24 -8.55
N ILE A 73 -9.21 1.17 -8.01
CA ILE A 73 -7.98 1.18 -8.82
C ILE A 73 -7.27 -0.17 -8.92
N HIS A 74 -7.61 -1.15 -8.06
CA HIS A 74 -6.97 -2.46 -8.05
C HIS A 74 -7.17 -3.18 -9.39
N GLY A 75 -6.10 -3.79 -9.90
CA GLY A 75 -6.06 -4.39 -11.23
C GLY A 75 -5.73 -3.40 -12.35
N TYR A 76 -5.79 -2.09 -12.12
CA TYR A 76 -5.44 -1.06 -13.09
C TYR A 76 -4.09 -0.38 -12.79
N VAL A 77 -3.80 -0.13 -11.52
CA VAL A 77 -2.57 0.50 -11.06
C VAL A 77 -2.03 -0.30 -9.88
N ASN A 78 -0.74 -0.64 -9.92
CA ASN A 78 -0.09 -1.29 -8.78
C ASN A 78 0.19 -0.26 -7.69
N TYR A 79 0.00 -0.65 -6.44
CA TYR A 79 0.27 0.22 -5.30
C TYR A 79 0.82 -0.56 -4.10
N ALA A 80 1.50 0.14 -3.22
CA ALA A 80 1.96 -0.36 -1.93
C ALA A 80 1.67 0.68 -0.84
N GLY A 81 1.47 0.21 0.37
CA GLY A 81 1.33 1.03 1.56
C GLY A 81 2.62 1.74 1.95
N GLU A 82 2.81 1.99 3.22
CA GLU A 82 4.05 2.54 3.77
C GLU A 82 5.19 1.51 3.69
N ALA A 83 6.43 1.97 3.84
CA ALA A 83 7.58 1.07 3.90
C ALA A 83 7.49 0.18 5.14
N LEU A 84 7.23 -1.12 4.94
CA LEU A 84 6.89 -2.07 6.00
C LEU A 84 7.91 -2.08 7.15
N ASN A 85 9.20 -1.97 6.83
CA ASN A 85 10.29 -1.94 7.81
C ASN A 85 10.46 -0.58 8.52
N LEU A 86 9.67 0.42 8.19
CA LEU A 86 9.69 1.74 8.82
C LEU A 86 8.41 2.08 9.57
N THR A 87 7.38 1.24 9.46
CA THR A 87 6.12 1.42 10.19
C THR A 87 6.29 1.11 11.67
N ALA A 88 5.45 1.70 12.50
CA ALA A 88 5.45 1.43 13.94
C ALA A 88 4.95 0.01 14.26
N ASP A 89 4.06 -0.54 13.44
CA ASP A 89 3.52 -1.89 13.52
C ASP A 89 3.60 -2.56 12.14
N CYS A 90 4.67 -3.31 11.93
CA CYS A 90 4.93 -4.04 10.68
C CYS A 90 3.86 -5.10 10.39
N GLU A 91 3.37 -5.77 11.43
CA GLU A 91 2.34 -6.80 11.30
C GLU A 91 1.00 -6.20 10.88
N GLU A 92 0.58 -5.11 11.51
CA GLU A 92 -0.65 -4.39 11.14
C GLU A 92 -0.61 -3.89 9.69
N GLU A 93 0.51 -3.33 9.25
CA GLU A 93 0.68 -2.85 7.88
C GLU A 93 0.69 -4.00 6.87
N LEU A 94 1.26 -5.16 7.23
CA LEU A 94 1.21 -6.38 6.42
C LEU A 94 -0.23 -6.87 6.25
N LEU A 95 -1.00 -6.92 7.33
CA LEU A 95 -2.41 -7.32 7.30
C LEU A 95 -3.25 -6.39 6.44
N LYS A 96 -3.07 -5.07 6.57
CA LYS A 96 -3.74 -4.09 5.70
C LYS A 96 -3.34 -4.22 4.25
N SER A 97 -2.06 -4.48 3.99
CA SER A 97 -1.60 -4.75 2.63
C SER A 97 -2.30 -5.97 2.04
N ALA A 98 -2.48 -7.04 2.83
CA ALA A 98 -3.19 -8.24 2.40
C ALA A 98 -4.70 -7.98 2.17
N GLU A 99 -5.35 -7.25 3.07
CA GLU A 99 -6.76 -6.88 2.95
C GLU A 99 -7.04 -6.06 1.69
N TYR A 100 -6.17 -5.07 1.42
CA TYR A 100 -6.39 -4.11 0.34
C TYR A 100 -5.72 -4.50 -0.98
N GLY A 101 -5.08 -5.68 -1.04
CA GLY A 101 -4.39 -6.16 -2.24
C GLY A 101 -3.16 -5.32 -2.60
N ALA A 102 -2.59 -4.59 -1.64
CA ALA A 102 -1.41 -3.77 -1.86
C ALA A 102 -0.16 -4.64 -2.00
N GLY A 103 0.80 -4.22 -2.82
CA GLY A 103 2.14 -4.80 -2.82
C GLY A 103 2.94 -4.38 -1.58
N LEU A 104 4.02 -5.08 -1.29
CA LEU A 104 4.92 -4.69 -0.20
C LEU A 104 5.97 -3.69 -0.69
N TYR A 105 6.29 -2.74 0.17
CA TYR A 105 7.32 -1.74 -0.05
C TYR A 105 8.30 -1.72 1.13
N PHE A 106 9.60 -1.65 0.84
CA PHE A 106 10.66 -1.58 1.82
C PHE A 106 11.59 -0.41 1.48
N SER A 107 12.04 0.31 2.49
CA SER A 107 13.05 1.36 2.35
C SER A 107 14.37 0.83 2.90
N LEU A 108 15.39 0.72 2.06
CA LEU A 108 16.65 0.08 2.40
C LEU A 108 17.83 1.02 2.15
N MET A 109 18.82 0.95 3.04
CA MET A 109 20.09 1.63 2.87
C MET A 109 21.25 0.68 3.19
N ASP A 110 22.37 0.84 2.50
CA ASP A 110 23.58 0.06 2.69
C ASP A 110 24.38 0.51 3.94
N ALA A 111 24.33 1.81 4.25
CA ALA A 111 25.06 2.37 5.39
C ALA A 111 24.50 1.90 6.74
N ASP A 112 25.38 1.81 7.75
CA ASP A 112 24.99 1.48 9.12
C ASP A 112 24.03 2.54 9.69
N ALA A 113 23.01 2.10 10.42
CA ALA A 113 22.01 2.99 11.01
C ALA A 113 22.60 4.02 12.00
N THR A 114 23.77 3.73 12.59
CA THR A 114 24.47 4.66 13.49
C THR A 114 24.88 5.96 12.82
N GLU A 115 25.08 5.97 11.49
CA GLU A 115 25.35 7.18 10.71
C GLU A 115 24.21 8.21 10.81
N LEU A 116 22.99 7.75 11.16
CA LEU A 116 21.82 8.61 11.30
C LEU A 116 21.68 9.26 12.68
N GLN A 117 22.45 8.83 13.69
CA GLN A 117 22.25 9.22 15.10
C GLN A 117 22.20 10.74 15.36
N ASN A 118 23.00 11.52 14.62
CA ASN A 118 23.08 12.97 14.78
C ASN A 118 22.42 13.73 13.63
N THR A 119 21.51 13.08 12.92
CA THR A 119 20.80 13.67 11.79
C THR A 119 19.32 13.84 12.10
N LYS A 120 18.59 14.55 11.24
CA LYS A 120 17.13 14.63 11.27
C LYS A 120 16.41 13.41 10.65
N TYR A 121 17.16 12.38 10.26
CA TYR A 121 16.66 11.24 9.50
C TYR A 121 16.56 9.95 10.36
N THR A 122 16.36 10.11 11.66
CA THR A 122 16.25 8.98 12.61
C THR A 122 15.10 8.02 12.30
N GLN A 123 14.09 8.45 11.55
CA GLN A 123 13.00 7.59 11.07
C GLN A 123 13.47 6.43 10.17
N TYR A 124 14.68 6.51 9.61
CA TYR A 124 15.26 5.46 8.75
C TYR A 124 16.16 4.47 9.50
N PHE A 125 16.13 4.44 10.83
CA PHE A 125 16.94 3.47 11.59
C PHE A 125 16.66 2.01 11.22
N GLY A 126 15.40 1.67 10.88
CA GLY A 126 15.00 0.34 10.40
C GLY A 126 15.38 0.02 8.95
N ALA A 127 16.09 0.92 8.26
CA ALA A 127 16.38 0.76 6.83
C ALA A 127 17.68 -0.01 6.53
N ASN A 128 18.44 -0.46 7.53
CA ASN A 128 19.72 -1.17 7.29
C ASN A 128 19.47 -2.50 6.57
N TYR A 129 20.03 -2.63 5.35
CA TYR A 129 19.86 -3.80 4.50
C TYR A 129 20.40 -5.08 5.13
N GLU A 130 21.64 -5.05 5.62
CA GLU A 130 22.31 -6.24 6.17
C GLU A 130 21.62 -6.78 7.44
N ALA A 131 21.03 -5.88 8.23
CA ALA A 131 20.35 -6.27 9.46
C ALA A 131 18.95 -6.88 9.22
N SER A 132 18.28 -6.52 8.13
CA SER A 132 16.87 -6.86 7.90
C SER A 132 16.60 -7.76 6.70
N LYS A 133 17.57 -7.95 5.81
CA LYS A 133 17.38 -8.63 4.51
C LYS A 133 16.73 -10.01 4.61
N ASP A 134 17.16 -10.84 5.55
CA ASP A 134 16.67 -12.22 5.64
C ASP A 134 15.21 -12.29 6.08
N GLU A 135 14.82 -11.45 7.05
CA GLU A 135 13.44 -11.32 7.53
C GLU A 135 12.52 -10.74 6.43
N LEU A 136 12.96 -9.64 5.82
CA LEU A 136 12.18 -8.99 4.74
C LEU A 136 12.02 -9.90 3.53
N PHE A 137 13.05 -10.67 3.20
CA PHE A 137 12.99 -11.63 2.11
C PHE A 137 12.02 -12.78 2.40
N ALA A 138 11.98 -13.27 3.65
CA ALA A 138 11.03 -14.30 4.06
C ALA A 138 9.57 -13.79 3.97
N ILE A 139 9.30 -12.58 4.50
CA ILE A 139 7.98 -11.93 4.43
C ILE A 139 7.57 -11.75 2.95
N TYR A 140 8.43 -11.17 2.14
CA TYR A 140 8.15 -10.93 0.72
C TYR A 140 7.87 -12.23 -0.04
N THR A 141 8.68 -13.28 0.20
CA THR A 141 8.55 -14.56 -0.50
C THR A 141 7.20 -15.23 -0.18
N ARG A 142 6.80 -15.25 1.09
CA ARG A 142 5.50 -15.76 1.50
C ARG A 142 4.38 -14.96 0.84
N TYR A 143 4.43 -13.65 0.99
CA TYR A 143 3.42 -12.73 0.48
C TYR A 143 3.24 -12.85 -1.03
N GLN A 144 4.34 -12.84 -1.78
CA GLN A 144 4.33 -12.96 -3.23
C GLN A 144 3.79 -14.32 -3.68
N LYS A 145 4.11 -15.40 -2.96
CA LYS A 145 3.62 -16.75 -3.28
C LYS A 145 2.11 -16.85 -3.09
N GLU A 146 1.58 -16.24 -2.03
CA GLU A 146 0.17 -16.38 -1.62
C GLU A 146 -0.73 -15.36 -2.32
N LEU A 147 -0.26 -14.13 -2.52
CA LEU A 147 -1.05 -13.02 -3.04
C LEU A 147 -0.61 -12.51 -4.43
N GLY A 148 0.50 -13.01 -4.98
CA GLY A 148 1.02 -12.52 -6.26
C GLY A 148 0.05 -12.66 -7.44
N SER A 149 -0.83 -13.66 -7.42
CA SER A 149 -1.82 -13.89 -8.46
C SER A 149 -2.93 -12.83 -8.50
N VAL A 150 -3.23 -12.18 -7.36
CA VAL A 150 -4.34 -11.23 -7.28
C VAL A 150 -3.95 -9.78 -7.61
N PHE A 151 -2.66 -9.45 -7.71
CA PHE A 151 -2.22 -8.07 -7.95
C PHE A 151 -2.72 -7.43 -9.26
N HIS A 152 -3.08 -8.23 -10.23
CA HIS A 152 -3.59 -7.77 -11.53
C HIS A 152 -5.08 -8.04 -11.73
N GLN A 153 -5.77 -8.48 -10.68
CA GLN A 153 -7.19 -8.75 -10.69
C GLN A 153 -7.95 -7.59 -10.04
N ARG A 154 -9.20 -7.40 -10.43
CA ARG A 154 -10.04 -6.42 -9.75
C ARG A 154 -10.57 -6.98 -8.44
N ILE A 155 -10.67 -6.14 -7.43
CA ILE A 155 -11.46 -6.44 -6.24
C ILE A 155 -12.94 -6.30 -6.64
N VAL A 156 -13.72 -7.36 -6.43
CA VAL A 156 -15.14 -7.39 -6.79
C VAL A 156 -16.05 -7.31 -5.57
N ASP A 157 -15.54 -7.65 -4.40
CA ASP A 157 -16.28 -7.51 -3.13
C ASP A 157 -15.31 -7.29 -1.96
N HIS A 158 -15.77 -6.56 -0.95
CA HIS A 158 -15.07 -6.37 0.31
C HIS A 158 -16.09 -6.29 1.43
N ALA A 159 -15.91 -7.09 2.47
CA ALA A 159 -16.82 -7.16 3.60
C ALA A 159 -16.06 -7.20 4.93
N ILE A 160 -16.61 -6.55 5.93
CA ILE A 160 -16.25 -6.72 7.33
C ILE A 160 -17.23 -7.78 7.88
N LEU A 161 -16.69 -8.96 8.17
CA LEU A 161 -17.52 -10.13 8.54
C LEU A 161 -17.89 -10.10 10.03
N ASP A 162 -16.93 -9.70 10.87
CA ASP A 162 -17.10 -9.53 12.32
C ASP A 162 -16.03 -8.54 12.80
N SER A 163 -16.06 -8.17 14.07
CA SER A 163 -15.06 -7.29 14.65
C SER A 163 -13.65 -7.83 14.45
N GLY A 164 -12.84 -7.14 13.67
CA GLY A 164 -11.46 -7.50 13.35
C GLY A 164 -11.29 -8.64 12.32
N ILE A 165 -12.37 -9.04 11.61
CA ILE A 165 -12.27 -10.01 10.49
C ILE A 165 -12.78 -9.34 9.22
N THR A 166 -11.95 -9.35 8.18
CA THR A 166 -12.32 -8.84 6.86
C THR A 166 -12.21 -9.89 5.77
N LEU A 167 -12.92 -9.68 4.68
CA LEU A 167 -12.90 -10.51 3.48
C LEU A 167 -12.80 -9.62 2.25
N THR A 168 -11.80 -9.91 1.41
CA THR A 168 -11.67 -9.33 0.07
C THR A 168 -11.83 -10.41 -0.97
N VAL A 169 -12.64 -10.17 -1.99
CA VAL A 169 -12.91 -11.13 -3.08
C VAL A 169 -12.43 -10.55 -4.40
N TYR A 170 -11.70 -11.34 -5.15
CA TYR A 170 -11.15 -10.99 -6.45
C TYR A 170 -11.98 -11.58 -7.60
N GLU A 171 -11.77 -11.07 -8.82
CA GLU A 171 -12.61 -11.41 -9.98
C GLU A 171 -12.54 -12.88 -10.42
N ASP A 172 -11.47 -13.61 -10.10
CA ASP A 172 -11.35 -15.06 -10.34
C ASP A 172 -12.01 -15.91 -9.25
N GLY A 173 -12.55 -15.28 -8.20
CA GLY A 173 -13.15 -15.93 -7.05
C GLY A 173 -12.21 -16.13 -5.87
N THR A 174 -10.93 -15.79 -6.01
CA THR A 174 -9.96 -15.82 -4.90
C THR A 174 -10.46 -14.95 -3.74
N LYS A 175 -10.42 -15.50 -2.54
CA LYS A 175 -10.83 -14.86 -1.28
C LYS A 175 -9.64 -14.66 -0.37
N VAL A 176 -9.50 -13.48 0.17
CA VAL A 176 -8.50 -13.16 1.18
C VAL A 176 -9.22 -12.77 2.47
N TYR A 177 -9.08 -13.62 3.48
CA TYR A 177 -9.54 -13.34 4.83
C TYR A 177 -8.40 -12.75 5.63
N VAL A 178 -8.65 -11.70 6.40
CA VAL A 178 -7.66 -11.10 7.30
C VAL A 178 -8.22 -11.07 8.71
N ASN A 179 -7.42 -11.55 9.67
CA ASN A 179 -7.76 -11.58 11.08
C ASN A 179 -6.86 -10.62 11.87
N TYR A 180 -7.42 -9.52 12.31
CA TYR A 180 -6.74 -8.53 13.15
C TYR A 180 -6.75 -8.87 14.64
N ASN A 181 -7.48 -9.94 15.03
CA ASN A 181 -7.57 -10.37 16.43
C ASN A 181 -6.33 -11.18 16.84
N TYR A 182 -6.05 -11.21 18.13
CA TYR A 182 -4.97 -12.00 18.74
C TYR A 182 -5.35 -13.48 19.02
N ASP A 183 -6.54 -13.89 18.60
CA ASP A 183 -7.04 -15.26 18.70
C ASP A 183 -7.41 -15.79 17.31
N ASN A 184 -7.26 -17.12 17.13
CA ASN A 184 -7.78 -17.78 15.93
C ASN A 184 -9.30 -17.66 15.88
N VAL A 185 -9.85 -17.38 14.72
CA VAL A 185 -11.29 -17.28 14.52
C VAL A 185 -11.75 -18.34 13.51
N THR A 186 -12.83 -19.05 13.82
CA THR A 186 -13.44 -20.00 12.88
C THR A 186 -14.74 -19.41 12.34
N MET A 187 -14.84 -19.26 11.04
CA MET A 187 -16.03 -18.80 10.34
C MET A 187 -16.38 -19.79 9.22
N ASP A 188 -17.63 -20.27 9.22
CA ASP A 188 -18.14 -21.25 8.24
C ASP A 188 -17.26 -22.51 8.09
N GLY A 189 -16.62 -22.93 9.17
CA GLY A 189 -15.72 -24.10 9.20
C GLY A 189 -14.30 -23.80 8.71
N ILE A 190 -13.97 -22.54 8.40
CA ILE A 190 -12.65 -22.08 8.01
C ILE A 190 -11.97 -21.47 9.23
N GLU A 191 -10.80 -21.99 9.61
CA GLU A 191 -9.97 -21.40 10.66
C GLU A 191 -9.06 -20.31 10.06
N ILE A 192 -9.21 -19.09 10.56
CA ILE A 192 -8.41 -17.93 10.18
C ILE A 192 -7.44 -17.67 11.35
N PRO A 193 -6.11 -17.82 11.14
CA PRO A 193 -5.14 -17.67 12.22
C PRO A 193 -5.15 -16.26 12.83
N ALA A 194 -4.77 -16.16 14.09
CA ALA A 194 -4.60 -14.89 14.80
C ALA A 194 -3.53 -14.02 14.14
N ARG A 195 -3.80 -12.72 13.99
CA ARG A 195 -2.86 -11.74 13.42
C ARG A 195 -2.24 -12.23 12.09
N ASP A 196 -3.06 -12.84 11.24
CA ASP A 196 -2.61 -13.38 9.95
C ASP A 196 -3.71 -13.27 8.89
N TYR A 197 -3.37 -13.63 7.67
CA TYR A 197 -4.30 -13.71 6.54
C TYR A 197 -4.35 -15.13 5.96
N LEU A 198 -5.47 -15.47 5.35
CA LEU A 198 -5.72 -16.74 4.69
C LEU A 198 -6.21 -16.50 3.26
N VAL A 199 -5.53 -17.07 2.28
CA VAL A 199 -5.90 -16.99 0.86
C VAL A 199 -6.56 -18.29 0.42
N MET A 200 -7.74 -18.19 -0.17
CA MET A 200 -8.51 -19.29 -0.72
C MET A 200 -8.79 -19.03 -2.19
N PRO A 201 -8.35 -19.92 -3.08
CA PRO A 201 -8.61 -19.82 -4.52
C PRO A 201 -10.08 -20.00 -4.87
#